data_2db24c5288cdb68ecff790dc4b2a612d
#
_entry.id   2db24c5288cdb68ecff790dc4b2a612d
#
_cell.length_a   1.000
_cell.length_b   1.000
_cell.length_c   1.000
_cell.angle_alpha   90.00
_cell.angle_beta   90.00
_cell.angle_gamma   90.00
#
_symmetry.space_group_name_H-M   'P 1'
#
loop_
_entity.id
_entity.type
_entity.pdbx_description
1 polymer ?
#
loop_
_entity_poly.entity_id
_entity_poly.type
_entity_poly.pdbx_seq_one_letter_code
_entity_poly.pdbx_strand_id
1 'polypeptide(L)'
;MDQMRRLHDVVAANEDRLTAGIIDYAKARGYTPFTSTLEQAWRASIRGLSAPLLAVLAEGRACTAVVAEAEYGRDPIAFYGIEAARRHRTRGITLGLFLGLMKSYRRTYLDLACDEAADADERRDWCAVIENFFDRMEVGFCDEWADHSAVEDVEQLRAQNRLITNEKNRYLTIFESLDDPVFLIGENGRVENMNHA
;
A
#
# COMPACT_ATOMS: atom_id res chain seq x y z
N MET A 1 -23.21 -0.95 29.56
CA MET A 1 -22.58 -0.04 28.59
C MET A 1 -22.23 -0.86 27.40
N ASP A 2 -22.52 -0.40 26.20
CA ASP A 2 -22.23 -1.13 24.96
C ASP A 2 -20.71 -1.35 24.84
N GLN A 3 -20.27 -2.58 24.58
CA GLN A 3 -18.85 -2.96 24.47
C GLN A 3 -18.12 -2.14 23.40
N MET A 4 -18.80 -1.79 22.29
CA MET A 4 -18.20 -0.98 21.23
C MET A 4 -17.92 0.46 21.68
N ARG A 5 -18.82 1.06 22.44
CA ARG A 5 -18.59 2.39 23.04
C ARG A 5 -17.45 2.38 24.04
N ARG A 6 -17.32 1.30 24.80
CA ARG A 6 -16.20 1.15 25.73
C ARG A 6 -14.86 1.04 24.99
N LEU A 7 -14.80 0.24 23.91
CA LEU A 7 -13.60 0.19 23.06
C LEU A 7 -13.29 1.56 22.45
N HIS A 8 -14.32 2.30 21.98
CA HIS A 8 -14.16 3.67 21.50
C HIS A 8 -13.46 4.55 22.54
N ASP A 9 -13.97 4.58 23.79
CA ASP A 9 -13.45 5.41 24.85
C ASP A 9 -12.01 5.02 25.23
N VAL A 10 -11.71 3.73 25.25
CA VAL A 10 -10.36 3.20 25.51
C VAL A 10 -9.39 3.65 24.40
N VAL A 11 -9.74 3.50 23.14
CA VAL A 11 -8.87 3.92 22.02
C VAL A 11 -8.68 5.44 22.03
N ALA A 12 -9.76 6.22 22.23
CA ALA A 12 -9.71 7.68 22.24
C ALA A 12 -8.87 8.24 23.40
N ALA A 13 -8.93 7.61 24.56
CA ALA A 13 -8.19 8.05 25.76
C ALA A 13 -6.71 7.67 25.77
N ASN A 14 -6.26 6.72 24.93
CA ASN A 14 -4.93 6.15 24.98
C ASN A 14 -4.02 6.53 23.79
N GLU A 15 -4.20 7.71 23.19
CA GLU A 15 -3.36 8.20 22.08
C GLU A 15 -1.87 8.19 22.42
N ASP A 16 -1.50 8.62 23.62
CA ASP A 16 -0.11 8.67 24.10
C ASP A 16 0.50 7.27 24.19
N ARG A 17 -0.26 6.32 24.72
CA ARG A 17 0.15 4.92 24.84
C ARG A 17 0.31 4.26 23.46
N LEU A 18 -0.62 4.46 22.57
CA LEU A 18 -0.53 3.99 21.18
C LEU A 18 0.68 4.59 20.46
N THR A 19 0.94 5.88 20.67
CA THR A 19 2.11 6.56 20.09
C THR A 19 3.42 5.99 20.62
N ALA A 20 3.56 5.79 21.92
CA ALA A 20 4.74 5.19 22.53
C ALA A 20 4.95 3.75 22.02
N GLY A 21 3.89 2.93 22.02
CA GLY A 21 3.95 1.54 21.59
C GLY A 21 4.41 1.39 20.12
N ILE A 22 3.90 2.20 19.20
CA ILE A 22 4.35 2.12 17.80
C ILE A 22 5.80 2.56 17.62
N ILE A 23 6.25 3.57 18.35
CA ILE A 23 7.65 4.00 18.33
C ILE A 23 8.56 2.88 18.81
N ASP A 24 8.21 2.20 19.90
CA ASP A 24 8.99 1.09 20.46
C ASP A 24 9.02 -0.10 19.50
N TYR A 25 7.90 -0.47 18.89
CA TYR A 25 7.86 -1.50 17.86
C TYR A 25 8.67 -1.14 16.61
N ALA A 26 8.60 0.10 16.16
CA ALA A 26 9.37 0.57 15.02
C ALA A 26 10.88 0.52 15.28
N LYS A 27 11.32 0.92 16.47
CA LYS A 27 12.72 0.81 16.90
C LYS A 27 13.17 -0.64 16.98
N ALA A 28 12.41 -1.49 17.66
CA ALA A 28 12.76 -2.89 17.87
C ALA A 28 12.87 -3.70 16.57
N ARG A 29 12.14 -3.28 15.51
CA ARG A 29 12.12 -3.93 14.20
C ARG A 29 12.93 -3.22 13.11
N GLY A 30 13.71 -2.20 13.46
CA GLY A 30 14.61 -1.52 12.53
C GLY A 30 13.93 -0.59 11.52
N TYR A 31 12.72 -0.10 11.82
CA TYR A 31 12.02 0.85 10.93
C TYR A 31 12.49 2.30 11.08
N THR A 32 13.29 2.62 12.09
CA THR A 32 13.76 3.99 12.38
C THR A 32 14.38 4.71 11.17
N PRO A 33 15.20 4.07 10.31
CA PRO A 33 15.78 4.74 9.16
C PRO A 33 14.75 5.16 8.09
N PHE A 34 13.55 4.57 8.12
CA PHE A 34 12.49 4.75 7.11
C PHE A 34 11.31 5.57 7.62
N THR A 35 11.37 6.04 8.87
CA THR A 35 10.26 6.69 9.54
C THR A 35 10.68 8.05 10.11
N SER A 36 9.72 8.87 10.51
CA SER A 36 10.01 10.15 11.14
C SER A 36 10.71 9.98 12.49
N THR A 37 11.66 10.83 12.81
CA THR A 37 12.26 10.95 14.14
C THR A 37 11.42 11.83 15.08
N LEU A 38 10.42 12.53 14.56
CA LEU A 38 9.57 13.44 15.32
C LEU A 38 8.37 12.69 15.90
N GLU A 39 8.21 12.71 17.22
CA GLU A 39 7.06 12.12 17.91
C GLU A 39 5.72 12.66 17.40
N GLN A 40 5.66 13.96 17.09
CA GLN A 40 4.45 14.58 16.53
C GLN A 40 3.96 13.94 15.23
N ALA A 41 4.88 13.44 14.38
CA ALA A 41 4.51 12.73 13.16
C ALA A 41 3.87 11.38 13.46
N TRP A 42 4.37 10.67 14.46
CA TRP A 42 3.79 9.42 14.94
C TRP A 42 2.40 9.63 15.56
N ARG A 43 2.27 10.67 16.37
CA ARG A 43 0.99 11.07 16.96
C ARG A 43 -0.05 11.43 15.89
N ALA A 44 0.35 12.19 14.87
CA ALA A 44 -0.53 12.50 13.74
C ALA A 44 -0.95 11.23 12.97
N SER A 45 -0.05 10.25 12.83
CA SER A 45 -0.37 8.95 12.23
C SER A 45 -1.37 8.15 13.07
N ILE A 46 -1.20 8.11 14.38
CA ILE A 46 -2.15 7.43 15.31
C ILE A 46 -3.52 8.09 15.23
N ARG A 47 -3.62 9.42 15.26
CA ARG A 47 -4.90 10.13 15.13
C ARG A 47 -5.60 9.82 13.81
N GLY A 48 -4.85 9.90 12.71
CA GLY A 48 -5.40 9.61 11.39
C GLY A 48 -5.88 8.16 11.26
N LEU A 49 -5.11 7.21 11.83
CA LEU A 49 -5.44 5.79 11.83
C LEU A 49 -6.64 5.47 12.73
N SER A 50 -6.71 6.08 13.93
CA SER A 50 -7.82 5.88 14.86
C SER A 50 -9.13 6.48 14.36
N ALA A 51 -9.10 7.57 13.58
CA ALA A 51 -10.32 8.31 13.20
C ALA A 51 -11.39 7.41 12.52
N PRO A 52 -11.11 6.61 11.49
CA PRO A 52 -12.12 5.74 10.88
C PRO A 52 -12.59 4.62 11.81
N LEU A 53 -11.73 4.09 12.70
CA LEU A 53 -12.12 3.12 13.72
C LEU A 53 -13.11 3.75 14.72
N LEU A 54 -12.74 4.90 15.28
CA LEU A 54 -13.57 5.63 16.25
C LEU A 54 -14.93 6.02 15.66
N ALA A 55 -14.98 6.39 14.37
CA ALA A 55 -16.25 6.72 13.70
C ALA A 55 -17.21 5.52 13.68
N VAL A 56 -16.71 4.30 13.36
CA VAL A 56 -17.52 3.08 13.37
C VAL A 56 -17.98 2.72 14.80
N LEU A 57 -17.07 2.80 15.77
CA LEU A 57 -17.35 2.45 17.16
C LEU A 57 -18.32 3.44 17.83
N ALA A 58 -18.27 4.73 17.48
CA ALA A 58 -19.21 5.76 17.99
C ALA A 58 -20.66 5.45 17.64
N GLU A 59 -20.90 4.78 16.50
CA GLU A 59 -22.22 4.31 16.08
C GLU A 59 -22.65 3.01 16.77
N GLY A 60 -21.85 2.49 17.69
CA GLY A 60 -22.07 1.20 18.36
C GLY A 60 -21.89 0.00 17.44
N ARG A 61 -21.24 0.17 16.28
CA ARG A 61 -20.98 -0.89 15.29
C ARG A 61 -19.59 -1.50 15.48
N ALA A 62 -19.47 -2.77 15.14
CA ALA A 62 -18.18 -3.48 15.05
C ALA A 62 -17.69 -3.46 13.59
N CYS A 63 -16.37 -3.48 13.41
CA CYS A 63 -15.79 -3.74 12.11
C CYS A 63 -16.02 -5.21 11.74
N THR A 64 -16.65 -5.45 10.60
CA THR A 64 -16.92 -6.80 10.09
C THR A 64 -15.74 -7.36 9.31
N ALA A 65 -15.62 -8.68 9.26
CA ALA A 65 -14.57 -9.35 8.50
C ALA A 65 -14.61 -9.01 7.00
N VAL A 66 -13.46 -9.15 6.37
CA VAL A 66 -13.32 -9.05 4.91
C VAL A 66 -14.10 -10.20 4.24
N VAL A 67 -14.88 -9.88 3.21
CA VAL A 67 -15.63 -10.86 2.40
C VAL A 67 -15.28 -10.71 0.92
N ALA A 68 -15.26 -11.83 0.19
CA ALA A 68 -14.72 -11.91 -1.18
C ALA A 68 -15.42 -10.99 -2.21
N GLU A 69 -16.70 -10.67 -2.00
CA GLU A 69 -17.53 -9.93 -2.97
C GLU A 69 -17.78 -8.46 -2.56
N ALA A 70 -17.07 -7.94 -1.54
CA ALA A 70 -17.30 -6.59 -1.08
C ALA A 70 -16.60 -5.54 -1.98
N GLU A 71 -17.33 -4.47 -2.31
CA GLU A 71 -16.76 -3.29 -2.99
C GLU A 71 -15.99 -2.42 -1.99
N TYR A 72 -14.75 -2.79 -1.69
CA TYR A 72 -13.92 -2.08 -0.71
C TYR A 72 -13.60 -0.63 -1.10
N GLY A 73 -13.63 -0.28 -2.38
CA GLY A 73 -13.45 1.11 -2.83
C GLY A 73 -14.46 2.11 -2.26
N ARG A 74 -15.62 1.64 -1.76
CA ARG A 74 -16.65 2.46 -1.09
C ARG A 74 -16.65 2.35 0.43
N ASP A 75 -15.82 1.47 0.97
CA ASP A 75 -15.67 1.29 2.41
C ASP A 75 -14.81 2.42 2.99
N PRO A 76 -15.30 3.22 3.96
CA PRO A 76 -14.53 4.30 4.56
C PRO A 76 -13.20 3.88 5.17
N ILE A 77 -13.11 2.64 5.70
CA ILE A 77 -11.89 2.08 6.30
C ILE A 77 -10.87 1.75 5.19
N ALA A 78 -11.30 1.01 4.16
CA ALA A 78 -10.45 0.69 3.01
C ALA A 78 -10.03 1.95 2.25
N PHE A 79 -10.93 2.92 2.09
CA PHE A 79 -10.62 4.21 1.47
C PHE A 79 -9.53 4.97 2.22
N TYR A 80 -9.57 4.99 3.57
CA TYR A 80 -8.46 5.54 4.36
C TYR A 80 -7.14 4.80 4.04
N GLY A 81 -7.22 3.48 3.89
CA GLY A 81 -6.09 2.65 3.48
C GLY A 81 -5.51 3.06 2.14
N ILE A 82 -6.34 3.22 1.12
CA ILE A 82 -5.98 3.69 -0.23
C ILE A 82 -5.24 5.05 -0.15
N GLU A 83 -5.82 6.02 0.55
CA GLU A 83 -5.23 7.35 0.70
C GLU A 83 -3.89 7.32 1.46
N ALA A 84 -3.77 6.49 2.49
CA ALA A 84 -2.52 6.31 3.22
C ALA A 84 -1.45 5.66 2.33
N ALA A 85 -1.81 4.63 1.57
CA ALA A 85 -0.94 3.94 0.63
C ALA A 85 -0.41 4.91 -0.44
N ARG A 86 -1.29 5.67 -1.07
CA ARG A 86 -0.94 6.68 -2.08
C ARG A 86 0.09 7.68 -1.57
N ARG A 87 -0.13 8.25 -0.38
CA ARG A 87 0.81 9.22 0.25
C ARG A 87 2.18 8.63 0.53
N HIS A 88 2.26 7.35 0.90
CA HIS A 88 3.54 6.70 1.20
C HIS A 88 4.27 6.27 -0.08
N ARG A 89 3.54 5.72 -1.05
CA ARG A 89 4.08 5.33 -2.35
C ARG A 89 4.71 6.51 -3.09
N THR A 90 4.05 7.68 -3.12
CA THR A 90 4.61 8.90 -3.74
C THR A 90 5.90 9.39 -3.08
N ARG A 91 6.21 8.92 -1.87
CA ARG A 91 7.48 9.18 -1.16
C ARG A 91 8.52 8.10 -1.36
N GLY A 92 8.27 7.13 -2.24
CA GLY A 92 9.18 6.03 -2.54
C GLY A 92 9.19 4.89 -1.50
N ILE A 93 8.20 4.84 -0.61
CA ILE A 93 8.05 3.73 0.34
C ILE A 93 7.52 2.51 -0.42
N THR A 94 8.16 1.35 -0.25
CA THR A 94 7.69 0.10 -0.87
C THR A 94 6.51 -0.51 -0.12
N LEU A 95 5.68 -1.30 -0.82
CA LEU A 95 4.54 -2.01 -0.20
C LEU A 95 4.99 -2.87 0.99
N GLY A 96 6.09 -3.61 0.84
CA GLY A 96 6.60 -4.47 1.92
C GLY A 96 7.00 -3.71 3.17
N LEU A 97 7.69 -2.56 3.02
CA LEU A 97 8.07 -1.69 4.13
C LEU A 97 6.82 -1.10 4.80
N PHE A 98 5.85 -0.64 4.00
CA PHE A 98 4.61 -0.07 4.49
C PHE A 98 3.76 -1.08 5.26
N LEU A 99 3.50 -2.27 4.68
CA LEU A 99 2.76 -3.34 5.36
C LEU A 99 3.46 -3.83 6.62
N GLY A 100 4.80 -3.96 6.58
CA GLY A 100 5.57 -4.35 7.76
C GLY A 100 5.40 -3.38 8.92
N LEU A 101 5.38 -2.08 8.67
CA LEU A 101 5.10 -1.07 9.69
C LEU A 101 3.64 -1.12 10.16
N MET A 102 2.68 -1.35 9.25
CA MET A 102 1.25 -1.49 9.59
C MET A 102 0.98 -2.68 10.53
N LYS A 103 1.74 -3.80 10.39
CA LYS A 103 1.68 -4.91 11.37
C LYS A 103 2.10 -4.46 12.78
N SER A 104 3.03 -3.50 12.88
CA SER A 104 3.42 -2.93 14.16
C SER A 104 2.32 -2.03 14.75
N TYR A 105 1.64 -1.23 13.91
CA TYR A 105 0.45 -0.48 14.34
C TYR A 105 -0.64 -1.42 14.84
N ARG A 106 -1.03 -2.44 14.05
CA ARG A 106 -2.02 -3.45 14.47
C ARG A 106 -1.68 -4.02 15.84
N ARG A 107 -0.41 -4.41 16.05
CA ARG A 107 0.03 -5.00 17.31
C ARG A 107 -0.17 -4.06 18.49
N THR A 108 0.15 -2.78 18.32
CA THR A 108 -0.03 -1.76 19.37
C THR A 108 -1.50 -1.64 19.82
N TYR A 109 -2.44 -1.64 18.88
CA TYR A 109 -3.89 -1.61 19.20
C TYR A 109 -4.37 -2.90 19.86
N LEU A 110 -3.88 -4.06 19.42
CA LEU A 110 -4.20 -5.34 20.04
C LEU A 110 -3.67 -5.42 21.48
N ASP A 111 -2.46 -4.94 21.75
CA ASP A 111 -1.90 -4.89 23.09
C ASP A 111 -2.73 -3.99 23.99
N LEU A 112 -3.17 -2.81 23.51
CA LEU A 112 -4.07 -1.94 24.23
C LEU A 112 -5.39 -2.66 24.58
N ALA A 113 -6.02 -3.33 23.61
CA ALA A 113 -7.25 -4.08 23.82
C ALA A 113 -7.08 -5.21 24.82
N CYS A 114 -5.96 -5.94 24.74
CA CYS A 114 -5.66 -7.03 25.67
C CYS A 114 -5.49 -6.56 27.11
N ASP A 115 -4.91 -5.37 27.31
CA ASP A 115 -4.62 -4.84 28.63
C ASP A 115 -5.81 -4.15 29.28
N GLU A 116 -6.71 -3.54 28.49
CA GLU A 116 -7.83 -2.74 28.98
C GLU A 116 -9.17 -3.50 29.02
N ALA A 117 -9.25 -4.69 28.40
CA ALA A 117 -10.46 -5.52 28.46
C ALA A 117 -10.72 -6.04 29.88
N ALA A 118 -11.99 -6.01 30.31
CA ALA A 118 -12.40 -6.42 31.65
C ALA A 118 -12.31 -7.93 31.85
N ASP A 119 -12.55 -8.70 30.78
CA ASP A 119 -12.56 -10.16 30.81
C ASP A 119 -12.12 -10.77 29.49
N ALA A 120 -12.10 -12.08 29.41
CA ALA A 120 -11.65 -12.84 28.25
C ALA A 120 -12.59 -12.71 27.03
N ASP A 121 -13.89 -12.57 27.26
CA ASP A 121 -14.88 -12.46 26.19
C ASP A 121 -14.79 -11.06 25.56
N GLU A 122 -14.75 -10.01 26.36
CA GLU A 122 -14.56 -8.65 25.86
C GLU A 122 -13.22 -8.50 25.11
N ARG A 123 -12.15 -9.10 25.64
CA ARG A 123 -10.85 -9.12 24.95
C ARG A 123 -10.93 -9.75 23.58
N ARG A 124 -11.59 -10.92 23.47
CA ARG A 124 -11.77 -11.62 22.19
C ARG A 124 -12.54 -10.76 21.19
N ASP A 125 -13.63 -10.14 21.64
CA ASP A 125 -14.49 -9.32 20.79
C ASP A 125 -13.77 -8.06 20.32
N TRP A 126 -13.03 -7.37 21.20
CA TRP A 126 -12.23 -6.20 20.85
C TRP A 126 -11.09 -6.53 19.91
N CYS A 127 -10.38 -7.63 20.14
CA CYS A 127 -9.33 -8.08 19.24
C CYS A 127 -9.88 -8.37 17.84
N ALA A 128 -11.03 -9.06 17.74
CA ALA A 128 -11.66 -9.33 16.45
C ALA A 128 -12.07 -8.05 15.70
N VAL A 129 -12.58 -7.04 16.39
CA VAL A 129 -12.92 -5.74 15.81
C VAL A 129 -11.67 -5.04 15.26
N ILE A 130 -10.57 -5.03 16.02
CA ILE A 130 -9.30 -4.42 15.62
C ILE A 130 -8.68 -5.18 14.45
N GLU A 131 -8.67 -6.51 14.48
CA GLU A 131 -8.17 -7.33 13.38
C GLU A 131 -8.93 -7.04 12.09
N ASN A 132 -10.26 -7.09 12.13
CA ASN A 132 -11.11 -6.79 10.98
C ASN A 132 -10.90 -5.37 10.43
N PHE A 133 -10.70 -4.38 11.31
CA PHE A 133 -10.38 -3.02 10.93
C PHE A 133 -9.08 -2.95 10.13
N PHE A 134 -8.02 -3.57 10.62
CA PHE A 134 -6.73 -3.57 9.93
C PHE A 134 -6.76 -4.39 8.64
N ASP A 135 -7.50 -5.51 8.60
CA ASP A 135 -7.65 -6.33 7.40
C ASP A 135 -8.34 -5.55 6.27
N ARG A 136 -9.40 -4.80 6.58
CA ARG A 136 -10.08 -3.92 5.60
C ARG A 136 -9.18 -2.81 5.08
N MET A 137 -8.37 -2.20 5.95
CA MET A 137 -7.36 -1.24 5.51
C MET A 137 -6.30 -1.86 4.61
N GLU A 138 -5.82 -3.06 4.95
CA GLU A 138 -4.79 -3.76 4.18
C GLU A 138 -5.28 -4.11 2.78
N VAL A 139 -6.55 -4.45 2.60
CA VAL A 139 -7.15 -4.61 1.27
C VAL A 139 -7.02 -3.31 0.46
N GLY A 140 -7.41 -2.16 1.03
CA GLY A 140 -7.26 -0.87 0.38
C GLY A 140 -5.80 -0.53 0.01
N PHE A 141 -4.84 -0.88 0.87
CA PHE A 141 -3.42 -0.70 0.55
C PHE A 141 -3.00 -1.54 -0.66
N CYS A 142 -3.39 -2.81 -0.68
CA CYS A 142 -3.02 -3.72 -1.76
C CYS A 142 -3.62 -3.27 -3.10
N ASP A 143 -4.88 -2.84 -3.11
CA ASP A 143 -5.55 -2.35 -4.31
C ASP A 143 -4.83 -1.13 -4.89
N GLU A 144 -4.50 -0.13 -4.07
CA GLU A 144 -3.77 1.06 -4.54
C GLU A 144 -2.38 0.71 -5.11
N TRP A 145 -1.65 -0.24 -4.51
CA TRP A 145 -0.36 -0.67 -5.05
C TRP A 145 -0.49 -1.50 -6.32
N ALA A 146 -1.50 -2.38 -6.41
CA ALA A 146 -1.73 -3.22 -7.58
C ALA A 146 -2.11 -2.38 -8.81
N ASP A 147 -3.02 -1.43 -8.65
CA ASP A 147 -3.47 -0.55 -9.73
C ASP A 147 -2.33 0.29 -10.31
N HIS A 148 -1.42 0.78 -9.46
CA HIS A 148 -0.30 1.61 -9.92
C HIS A 148 0.85 0.80 -10.50
N SER A 149 1.13 -0.39 -9.99
CA SER A 149 2.14 -1.29 -10.56
C SER A 149 1.81 -1.63 -12.01
N ALA A 150 0.54 -1.92 -12.30
CA ALA A 150 0.08 -2.21 -13.65
C ALA A 150 0.22 -1.01 -14.60
N VAL A 151 -0.04 0.21 -14.13
CA VAL A 151 0.10 1.44 -14.94
C VAL A 151 1.58 1.75 -15.22
N GLU A 152 2.45 1.65 -14.21
CA GLU A 152 3.89 1.89 -14.36
C GLU A 152 4.52 0.89 -15.34
N ASP A 153 4.15 -0.41 -15.27
CA ASP A 153 4.62 -1.44 -16.20
C ASP A 153 4.20 -1.15 -17.65
N VAL A 154 2.95 -0.71 -17.88
CA VAL A 154 2.46 -0.33 -19.21
C VAL A 154 3.16 0.91 -19.75
N GLU A 155 3.42 1.92 -18.94
CA GLU A 155 4.16 3.12 -19.36
C GLU A 155 5.62 2.81 -19.67
N GLN A 156 6.26 1.95 -18.89
CA GLN A 156 7.63 1.49 -19.14
C GLN A 156 7.72 0.69 -20.45
N LEU A 157 6.79 -0.24 -20.70
CA LEU A 157 6.69 -0.98 -21.97
C LEU A 157 6.47 -0.04 -23.16
N ARG A 158 5.62 0.96 -23.02
CA ARG A 158 5.39 1.98 -24.09
C ARG A 158 6.64 2.81 -24.37
N ALA A 159 7.40 3.18 -23.33
CA ALA A 159 8.67 3.90 -23.46
C ALA A 159 9.72 3.05 -24.17
N GLN A 160 9.87 1.79 -23.79
CA GLN A 160 10.78 0.83 -24.46
C GLN A 160 10.39 0.61 -25.93
N ASN A 161 9.11 0.39 -26.21
CA ASN A 161 8.64 0.23 -27.59
C ASN A 161 8.92 1.47 -28.46
N ARG A 162 8.77 2.68 -27.90
CA ARG A 162 9.13 3.92 -28.60
C ARG A 162 10.62 3.99 -28.92
N LEU A 163 11.49 3.63 -27.99
CA LEU A 163 12.94 3.59 -28.20
C LEU A 163 13.31 2.59 -29.31
N ILE A 164 12.80 1.36 -29.23
CA ILE A 164 13.03 0.31 -30.25
C ILE A 164 12.53 0.78 -31.62
N THR A 165 11.35 1.40 -31.70
CA THR A 165 10.80 1.90 -32.95
C THR A 165 11.66 3.03 -33.54
N ASN A 166 12.15 3.96 -32.71
CA ASN A 166 13.03 5.04 -33.15
C ASN A 166 14.38 4.50 -33.64
N GLU A 167 14.99 3.55 -32.95
CA GLU A 167 16.21 2.89 -33.41
C GLU A 167 15.98 2.17 -34.73
N LYS A 168 14.94 1.37 -34.87
CA LYS A 168 14.58 0.70 -36.12
C LYS A 168 14.44 1.70 -37.25
N ASN A 169 13.72 2.78 -37.04
CA ASN A 169 13.54 3.83 -38.10
C ASN A 169 14.87 4.49 -38.48
N ARG A 170 15.74 4.74 -37.49
CA ARG A 170 17.09 5.27 -37.73
C ARG A 170 17.92 4.31 -38.58
N TYR A 171 17.92 3.02 -38.26
CA TYR A 171 18.63 2.02 -39.04
C TYR A 171 18.06 1.90 -40.47
N LEU A 172 16.74 1.90 -40.63
CA LEU A 172 16.10 1.88 -41.95
C LEU A 172 16.47 3.12 -42.77
N THR A 173 16.47 4.33 -42.17
CA THR A 173 16.88 5.55 -42.83
C THR A 173 18.32 5.47 -43.33
N ILE A 174 19.24 4.98 -42.49
CA ILE A 174 20.65 4.78 -42.90
C ILE A 174 20.75 3.76 -44.02
N PHE A 175 20.07 2.61 -43.87
CA PHE A 175 20.06 1.51 -44.84
C PHE A 175 19.57 1.95 -46.22
N GLU A 176 18.47 2.71 -46.27
CA GLU A 176 17.90 3.24 -47.51
C GLU A 176 18.67 4.44 -48.10
N SER A 177 19.52 5.11 -47.29
CA SER A 177 20.35 6.24 -47.79
C SER A 177 21.69 5.82 -48.36
N LEU A 178 21.99 4.53 -48.39
CA LEU A 178 23.22 4.04 -49.03
C LEU A 178 23.04 3.94 -50.53
N ASP A 179 24.02 4.49 -51.28
CA ASP A 179 24.00 4.48 -52.76
C ASP A 179 24.39 3.11 -53.37
N ASP A 180 24.99 2.22 -52.56
CA ASP A 180 25.36 0.89 -52.99
C ASP A 180 24.28 -0.14 -52.56
N PRO A 181 24.02 -1.20 -53.38
CA PRO A 181 23.10 -2.26 -53.02
C PRO A 181 23.55 -3.03 -51.76
N VAL A 182 22.76 -2.97 -50.71
CA VAL A 182 23.03 -3.67 -49.43
C VAL A 182 21.93 -4.68 -49.20
N PHE A 183 22.35 -5.92 -48.85
CA PHE A 183 21.45 -7.02 -48.57
C PHE A 183 21.57 -7.43 -47.09
N LEU A 184 20.46 -7.58 -46.41
CA LEU A 184 20.38 -8.24 -45.11
C LEU A 184 20.10 -9.72 -45.33
N ILE A 185 21.02 -10.56 -44.81
CA ILE A 185 20.93 -12.01 -44.94
C ILE A 185 20.61 -12.60 -43.59
N GLY A 186 19.51 -13.33 -43.49
CA GLY A 186 19.11 -14.03 -42.29
C GLY A 186 20.00 -15.23 -41.94
N GLU A 187 19.85 -15.78 -40.73
CA GLU A 187 20.60 -16.93 -40.24
C GLU A 187 20.48 -18.18 -41.13
N ASN A 188 19.39 -18.28 -41.89
CA ASN A 188 19.13 -19.36 -42.84
C ASN A 188 19.80 -19.12 -44.22
N GLY A 189 20.62 -18.07 -44.41
CA GLY A 189 21.29 -17.69 -45.62
C GLY A 189 20.40 -17.07 -46.72
N ARG A 190 19.15 -16.71 -46.37
CA ARG A 190 18.24 -16.03 -47.32
C ARG A 190 18.31 -14.53 -47.16
N VAL A 191 18.11 -13.82 -48.25
CA VAL A 191 17.95 -12.38 -48.24
C VAL A 191 16.64 -12.03 -47.53
N GLU A 192 16.70 -11.28 -46.43
CA GLU A 192 15.55 -10.82 -45.64
C GLU A 192 15.12 -9.40 -46.07
N ASN A 193 16.08 -8.55 -46.46
CA ASN A 193 15.81 -7.21 -46.90
C ASN A 193 16.92 -6.69 -47.86
N MET A 194 16.57 -5.69 -48.68
CA MET A 194 17.49 -5.02 -49.60
C MET A 194 17.10 -3.53 -49.65
N ASN A 195 18.09 -2.61 -49.68
CA ASN A 195 17.83 -1.19 -49.86
C ASN A 195 17.46 -0.84 -51.32
N HIS A 196 17.02 0.39 -51.56
CA HIS A 196 16.56 0.88 -52.86
C HIS A 196 17.68 1.39 -53.80
N ALA A 197 18.97 1.08 -53.52
CA ALA A 197 20.09 1.48 -54.37
C ALA A 197 20.08 0.82 -55.74
#